data_98ff8fed6ec5c015cfd15b6bba573cd2
#
_entry.id   98ff8fed6ec5c015cfd15b6bba573cd2
#
_cell.length_a   1.000
_cell.length_b   1.000
_cell.length_c   1.000
_cell.angle_alpha   90.00
_cell.angle_beta   90.00
_cell.angle_gamma   90.00
#
_symmetry.space_group_name_H-M   'P 1'
#
loop_
_entity.id
_entity.type
_entity.pdbx_description
1 polymer ?
#
loop_
_entity_poly.entity_id
_entity_poly.type
_entity_poly.pdbx_seq_one_letter_code
_entity_poly.pdbx_strand_id
1 'polypeptide(L)'
;IADMNTARAALGGAGTQGAALAFNGGPQANVGSGSIYNTETWNGSSWTEVNNTNTASEGAGSSGSNTSAITFGGSIYASSGSNNRTEQYNGTNWTEVANLSTGRATGGSGSSESDNKSAIYYGGAGNTNSTEEFTGAGETTKTIASS
;
A
#
# COMPACT_ATOMS: atom_id res chain seq x y z
N ILE A 1 1.40 -14.75 20.47
CA ILE A 1 1.62 -14.22 19.11
C ILE A 1 2.57 -13.04 19.27
N ALA A 2 3.60 -12.96 18.44
CA ALA A 2 4.57 -11.87 18.48
C ALA A 2 3.99 -10.58 17.90
N ASP A 3 4.38 -9.46 18.48
CA ASP A 3 4.07 -8.12 17.97
C ASP A 3 4.98 -7.76 16.79
N MET A 4 4.55 -6.79 15.98
CA MET A 4 5.41 -6.19 14.93
C MET A 4 6.64 -5.51 15.56
N ASN A 5 7.75 -5.52 14.84
CA ASN A 5 8.99 -4.89 15.31
C ASN A 5 8.87 -3.37 15.39
N THR A 6 8.09 -2.76 14.51
CA THR A 6 7.87 -1.31 14.46
C THR A 6 6.40 -0.98 14.67
N ALA A 7 6.07 -0.29 15.77
CA ALA A 7 4.72 0.18 16.06
C ALA A 7 4.31 1.29 15.07
N ARG A 8 3.17 1.12 14.40
CA ARG A 8 2.70 2.05 13.37
C ARG A 8 1.20 1.95 13.15
N ALA A 9 0.63 3.02 12.63
CA ALA A 9 -0.79 3.13 12.27
C ALA A 9 -0.93 3.42 10.77
N ALA A 10 -2.15 3.29 10.25
CA ALA A 10 -2.48 3.58 8.85
C ALA A 10 -1.56 2.88 7.83
N LEU A 11 -1.10 1.68 8.16
CA LEU A 11 -0.24 0.85 7.32
C LEU A 11 -1.03 0.14 6.24
N GLY A 12 -0.33 -0.27 5.18
CA GLY A 12 -0.82 -1.23 4.20
C GLY A 12 -0.57 -2.66 4.66
N GLY A 13 -1.39 -3.58 4.20
CA GLY A 13 -1.24 -4.99 4.49
C GLY A 13 -1.68 -5.89 3.35
N ALA A 14 -1.06 -7.07 3.26
CA ALA A 14 -1.39 -8.11 2.29
C ALA A 14 -1.16 -9.49 2.88
N GLY A 15 -1.81 -10.52 2.35
CA GLY A 15 -1.61 -11.91 2.76
C GLY A 15 -2.72 -12.49 3.61
N THR A 16 -2.36 -13.47 4.42
CA THR A 16 -3.28 -14.27 5.25
C THR A 16 -2.81 -14.31 6.71
N GLN A 17 -3.61 -14.90 7.60
CA GLN A 17 -3.27 -15.11 9.00
C GLN A 17 -1.93 -15.85 9.21
N GLY A 18 -1.63 -16.82 8.36
CA GLY A 18 -0.40 -17.63 8.45
C GLY A 18 0.81 -17.01 7.77
N ALA A 19 0.59 -16.05 6.84
CA ALA A 19 1.65 -15.41 6.06
C ALA A 19 1.19 -14.03 5.59
N ALA A 20 1.70 -12.99 6.22
CA ALA A 20 1.29 -11.61 5.94
C ALA A 20 2.47 -10.69 5.66
N LEU A 21 2.18 -9.59 5.01
CA LEU A 21 3.09 -8.47 4.78
C LEU A 21 2.46 -7.20 5.34
N ALA A 22 3.23 -6.44 6.11
CA ALA A 22 2.86 -5.12 6.62
C ALA A 22 3.88 -4.10 6.12
N PHE A 23 3.42 -3.00 5.56
CA PHE A 23 4.30 -2.00 4.95
C PHE A 23 3.76 -0.59 5.09
N ASN A 24 4.66 0.38 5.04
CA ASN A 24 4.33 1.79 5.20
C ASN A 24 3.66 2.10 6.55
N GLY A 25 2.86 3.14 6.59
CA GLY A 25 2.22 3.67 7.78
C GLY A 25 3.00 4.81 8.41
N GLY A 26 2.62 5.17 9.61
CA GLY A 26 3.27 6.22 10.38
C GLY A 26 3.23 5.95 11.87
N PRO A 27 4.06 6.63 12.65
CA PRO A 27 4.00 6.53 14.09
C PRO A 27 2.65 7.04 14.59
N GLN A 28 2.12 6.39 15.61
CA GLN A 28 0.86 6.77 16.25
C GLN A 28 0.78 8.27 16.52
N ALA A 29 -0.31 8.85 16.08
CA ALA A 29 -0.79 10.22 16.26
C ALA A 29 0.00 11.14 17.20
N ASN A 30 0.30 12.32 16.71
CA ASN A 30 0.69 13.57 17.41
C ASN A 30 2.16 13.97 17.43
N VAL A 31 3.04 13.30 16.78
CA VAL A 31 4.43 13.71 16.88
C VAL A 31 5.10 13.74 15.53
N GLY A 32 4.94 14.76 14.76
CA GLY A 32 5.89 15.31 13.80
C GLY A 32 6.97 14.42 13.14
N SER A 33 6.84 13.12 13.22
CA SER A 33 7.74 12.14 12.62
C SER A 33 6.98 11.39 11.54
N GLY A 34 7.31 11.69 10.32
CA GLY A 34 6.63 11.35 9.08
C GLY A 34 6.35 9.87 8.83
N SER A 35 5.65 9.64 7.74
CA SER A 35 5.40 8.31 7.18
C SER A 35 6.66 7.48 7.07
N ILE A 36 6.57 6.19 7.30
CA ILE A 36 7.71 5.28 7.28
C ILE A 36 7.64 4.32 6.09
N TYR A 37 8.79 3.79 5.69
CA TYR A 37 8.97 2.85 4.57
C TYR A 37 8.93 1.39 5.01
N ASN A 38 9.05 1.13 6.33
CA ASN A 38 9.30 -0.20 6.86
C ASN A 38 8.34 -1.24 6.31
N THR A 39 8.91 -2.35 5.90
CA THR A 39 8.16 -3.54 5.49
C THR A 39 8.56 -4.71 6.37
N GLU A 40 7.56 -5.41 6.91
CA GLU A 40 7.74 -6.59 7.74
C GLU A 40 6.90 -7.74 7.18
N THR A 41 7.46 -8.94 7.18
CA THR A 41 6.75 -10.17 6.82
C THR A 41 6.48 -11.02 8.05
N TRP A 42 5.28 -11.63 8.09
CA TRP A 42 4.82 -12.57 9.09
C TRP A 42 4.88 -13.99 8.55
N ASN A 43 5.45 -14.92 9.33
CA ASN A 43 5.60 -16.32 8.95
C ASN A 43 4.68 -17.28 9.75
N GLY A 44 3.69 -16.76 10.44
CA GLY A 44 2.81 -17.53 11.33
C GLY A 44 3.26 -17.51 12.80
N SER A 45 4.48 -17.06 13.10
CA SER A 45 5.02 -17.04 14.47
C SER A 45 5.77 -15.77 14.85
N SER A 46 6.42 -15.10 13.89
CA SER A 46 7.22 -13.90 14.13
C SER A 46 7.18 -12.95 12.93
N TRP A 47 7.42 -11.66 13.22
CA TRP A 47 7.64 -10.62 12.21
C TRP A 47 9.14 -10.47 11.95
N THR A 48 9.48 -10.28 10.69
CA THR A 48 10.86 -10.04 10.24
C THR A 48 10.87 -8.86 9.27
N GLU A 49 11.77 -7.90 9.49
CA GLU A 49 11.96 -6.77 8.57
C GLU A 49 12.57 -7.26 7.26
N VAL A 50 12.03 -6.76 6.15
CA VAL A 50 12.47 -7.04 4.78
C VAL A 50 12.71 -5.74 4.03
N ASN A 51 13.00 -5.78 2.73
CA ASN A 51 13.26 -4.58 1.95
C ASN A 51 12.06 -3.62 1.94
N ASN A 52 12.33 -2.38 2.26
CA ASN A 52 11.36 -1.33 2.44
C ASN A 52 10.78 -0.82 1.11
N THR A 53 9.59 -0.21 1.17
CA THR A 53 9.02 0.56 0.04
C THR A 53 9.95 1.71 -0.35
N ASN A 54 9.87 2.16 -1.59
CA ASN A 54 10.63 3.32 -2.06
C ASN A 54 10.01 4.65 -1.60
N THR A 55 8.71 4.64 -1.33
CA THR A 55 7.98 5.84 -0.89
C THR A 55 7.27 5.58 0.43
N ALA A 56 7.61 6.36 1.44
CA ALA A 56 6.88 6.36 2.70
C ALA A 56 5.48 6.94 2.52
N SER A 57 4.45 6.26 3.01
CA SER A 57 3.07 6.73 2.92
C SER A 57 2.18 6.19 4.04
N GLU A 58 1.11 6.92 4.33
CA GLU A 58 0.07 6.53 5.28
C GLU A 58 -1.28 6.44 4.57
N GLY A 59 -2.13 5.52 4.97
CA GLY A 59 -3.47 5.36 4.39
C GLY A 59 -3.44 5.04 2.90
N ALA A 60 -2.40 4.37 2.42
CA ALA A 60 -2.33 3.83 1.07
C ALA A 60 -3.30 2.66 0.90
N GLY A 61 -3.83 2.50 -0.30
CA GLY A 61 -4.51 1.27 -0.70
C GLY A 61 -3.51 0.12 -0.82
N SER A 62 -3.94 -1.11 -0.57
CA SER A 62 -3.07 -2.26 -0.64
C SER A 62 -3.80 -3.54 -0.99
N SER A 63 -3.10 -4.48 -1.62
CA SER A 63 -3.66 -5.75 -2.06
C SER A 63 -2.57 -6.78 -2.30
N GLY A 64 -2.94 -8.07 -2.42
CA GLY A 64 -2.04 -9.15 -2.79
C GLY A 64 -1.73 -10.14 -1.65
N SER A 65 -0.55 -10.76 -1.71
CA SER A 65 -0.04 -11.72 -0.74
C SER A 65 1.23 -11.22 -0.06
N ASN A 66 1.74 -12.01 0.88
CA ASN A 66 3.02 -11.70 1.57
C ASN A 66 4.25 -11.73 0.66
N THR A 67 4.15 -12.32 -0.54
CA THR A 67 5.25 -12.40 -1.53
C THR A 67 4.94 -11.69 -2.84
N SER A 68 3.72 -11.18 -3.01
CA SER A 68 3.27 -10.53 -4.24
C SER A 68 2.21 -9.49 -3.90
N ALA A 69 2.64 -8.29 -3.51
CA ALA A 69 1.77 -7.22 -3.03
C ALA A 69 1.86 -5.96 -3.90
N ILE A 70 0.86 -5.12 -3.79
CA ILE A 70 0.80 -3.81 -4.43
C ILE A 70 0.31 -2.78 -3.43
N THR A 71 0.84 -1.56 -3.52
CA THR A 71 0.40 -0.39 -2.74
C THR A 71 0.13 0.79 -3.66
N PHE A 72 -0.87 1.59 -3.34
CA PHE A 72 -1.33 2.73 -4.15
C PHE A 72 -1.48 3.99 -3.31
N GLY A 73 -0.94 5.09 -3.79
CA GLY A 73 -1.20 6.41 -3.22
C GLY A 73 -0.79 6.54 -1.76
N GLY A 74 -1.67 7.08 -0.96
CA GLY A 74 -1.44 7.42 0.43
C GLY A 74 -1.03 8.87 0.63
N SER A 75 -0.91 9.29 1.86
CA SER A 75 -0.41 10.62 2.25
C SER A 75 1.06 10.54 2.60
N ILE A 76 1.81 11.54 2.17
CA ILE A 76 3.18 11.78 2.65
C ILE A 76 3.07 12.86 3.71
N TYR A 77 3.31 12.51 4.96
CA TYR A 77 3.12 13.42 6.11
C TYR A 77 3.83 14.78 5.95
N ALA A 78 5.04 14.77 5.41
CA ALA A 78 5.85 15.98 5.27
C ALA A 78 5.36 16.96 4.18
N SER A 79 4.47 16.55 3.29
CA SER A 79 4.07 17.36 2.12
C SER A 79 2.61 17.80 2.11
N SER A 80 1.84 17.49 3.15
CA SER A 80 0.39 17.82 3.27
C SER A 80 -0.47 17.38 2.09
N GLY A 81 0.01 16.46 1.26
CA GLY A 81 -0.68 16.00 0.06
C GLY A 81 -0.73 14.48 -0.07
N SER A 82 -1.69 14.04 -0.86
CA SER A 82 -1.74 12.64 -1.28
C SER A 82 -0.78 12.41 -2.43
N ASN A 83 -0.04 11.31 -2.39
CA ASN A 83 0.76 10.88 -3.52
C ASN A 83 -0.05 10.00 -4.47
N ASN A 84 0.43 9.82 -5.70
CA ASN A 84 -0.17 8.95 -6.70
C ASN A 84 0.68 7.72 -7.00
N ARG A 85 1.75 7.50 -6.26
CA ARG A 85 2.69 6.41 -6.54
C ARG A 85 2.06 5.05 -6.31
N THR A 86 2.48 4.12 -7.14
CA THR A 86 2.11 2.71 -7.04
C THR A 86 3.37 1.88 -7.03
N GLU A 87 3.50 0.99 -6.07
CA GLU A 87 4.65 0.11 -5.96
C GLU A 87 4.20 -1.35 -5.87
N GLN A 88 4.94 -2.23 -6.54
CA GLN A 88 4.74 -3.68 -6.50
C GLN A 88 5.87 -4.36 -5.73
N TYR A 89 5.50 -5.31 -4.89
CA TYR A 89 6.42 -6.22 -4.20
C TYR A 89 6.49 -7.57 -4.90
N ASN A 90 7.69 -8.07 -5.15
CA ASN A 90 7.92 -9.34 -5.83
C ASN A 90 8.39 -10.47 -4.90
N GLY A 91 8.22 -10.30 -3.59
CA GLY A 91 8.72 -11.22 -2.57
C GLY A 91 10.10 -10.84 -2.02
N THR A 92 10.79 -9.88 -2.66
CA THR A 92 12.12 -9.42 -2.25
C THR A 92 12.22 -7.89 -2.28
N ASN A 93 11.83 -7.26 -3.38
CA ASN A 93 11.98 -5.82 -3.60
C ASN A 93 10.66 -5.16 -3.98
N TRP A 94 10.55 -3.89 -3.64
CA TRP A 94 9.52 -2.99 -4.14
C TRP A 94 10.00 -2.26 -5.40
N THR A 95 9.13 -2.15 -6.38
CA THR A 95 9.40 -1.45 -7.65
C THR A 95 8.23 -0.51 -7.96
N GLU A 96 8.53 0.75 -8.29
CA GLU A 96 7.52 1.69 -8.75
C GLU A 96 7.02 1.27 -10.14
N VAL A 97 5.70 1.31 -10.32
CA VAL A 97 4.99 0.95 -11.55
C VAL A 97 4.08 2.09 -11.98
N ALA A 98 3.13 1.84 -12.90
CA ALA A 98 2.20 2.88 -13.36
C ALA A 98 1.44 3.50 -12.19
N ASN A 99 1.56 4.81 -12.04
CA ASN A 99 0.97 5.57 -10.95
C ASN A 99 -0.52 5.81 -11.14
N LEU A 100 -1.24 6.09 -10.06
CA LEU A 100 -2.61 6.60 -10.13
C LEU A 100 -2.65 7.90 -10.95
N SER A 101 -3.74 8.14 -11.66
CA SER A 101 -3.97 9.38 -12.39
C SER A 101 -4.02 10.61 -11.46
N THR A 102 -4.51 10.41 -10.25
CA THR A 102 -4.61 11.46 -9.23
C THR A 102 -4.21 10.91 -7.86
N GLY A 103 -3.35 11.64 -7.16
CA GLY A 103 -2.93 11.29 -5.80
C GLY A 103 -4.11 11.30 -4.83
N ARG A 104 -4.24 10.24 -4.04
CA ARG A 104 -5.28 10.11 -3.00
C ARG A 104 -4.86 9.13 -1.91
N ALA A 105 -5.49 9.28 -0.76
CA ALA A 105 -5.24 8.46 0.42
C ALA A 105 -6.57 8.00 1.03
N THR A 106 -6.51 7.04 1.92
CA THR A 106 -7.67 6.55 2.69
C THR A 106 -8.83 6.03 1.84
N GLY A 107 -8.56 5.62 0.60
CA GLY A 107 -9.53 4.93 -0.26
C GLY A 107 -9.63 3.45 0.07
N GLY A 108 -10.64 2.81 -0.52
CA GLY A 108 -10.77 1.36 -0.49
C GLY A 108 -9.95 0.69 -1.58
N SER A 109 -9.50 -0.52 -1.33
CA SER A 109 -8.77 -1.32 -2.30
C SER A 109 -9.12 -2.79 -2.23
N GLY A 110 -8.90 -3.51 -3.31
CA GLY A 110 -9.11 -4.93 -3.40
C GLY A 110 -8.43 -5.54 -4.61
N SER A 111 -8.38 -6.86 -4.65
CA SER A 111 -7.92 -7.62 -5.81
C SER A 111 -8.77 -8.85 -6.02
N SER A 112 -8.79 -9.35 -7.22
CA SER A 112 -9.43 -10.64 -7.55
C SER A 112 -8.55 -11.83 -7.19
N GLU A 113 -7.26 -11.62 -7.00
CA GLU A 113 -6.26 -12.65 -6.78
C GLU A 113 -5.26 -12.27 -5.68
N SER A 114 -4.56 -13.25 -5.13
CA SER A 114 -3.55 -13.07 -4.10
C SER A 114 -2.20 -12.64 -4.69
N ASP A 115 -2.22 -11.77 -5.70
CA ASP A 115 -1.02 -11.28 -6.35
C ASP A 115 -1.06 -9.76 -6.58
N ASN A 116 0.03 -9.21 -7.08
CA ASN A 116 0.18 -7.79 -7.36
C ASN A 116 -0.16 -7.39 -8.81
N LYS A 117 -0.84 -8.25 -9.58
CA LYS A 117 -1.09 -8.03 -11.02
C LYS A 117 -2.47 -7.48 -11.33
N SER A 118 -3.40 -7.60 -10.40
CA SER A 118 -4.77 -7.17 -10.60
C SER A 118 -5.31 -6.56 -9.32
N ALA A 119 -5.58 -5.27 -9.33
CA ALA A 119 -6.10 -4.58 -8.16
C ALA A 119 -6.97 -3.39 -8.55
N ILE A 120 -7.82 -2.98 -7.63
CA ILE A 120 -8.70 -1.83 -7.77
C ILE A 120 -8.50 -0.88 -6.60
N TYR A 121 -8.50 0.42 -6.85
CA TYR A 121 -8.48 1.47 -5.85
C TYR A 121 -9.63 2.45 -6.09
N TYR A 122 -10.43 2.71 -5.08
CA TYR A 122 -11.63 3.53 -5.22
C TYR A 122 -11.83 4.48 -4.04
N GLY A 123 -12.46 5.62 -4.32
CA GLY A 123 -12.72 6.66 -3.34
C GLY A 123 -11.44 7.35 -2.86
N GLY A 124 -11.47 7.79 -1.62
CA GLY A 124 -10.33 8.40 -0.92
C GLY A 124 -10.57 9.81 -0.44
N ALA A 125 -9.54 10.44 0.09
CA ALA A 125 -9.57 11.80 0.60
C ALA A 125 -9.99 12.80 -0.49
N GLY A 126 -10.84 13.75 -0.13
CA GLY A 126 -11.46 14.68 -1.07
C GLY A 126 -12.86 14.27 -1.52
N ASN A 127 -13.44 13.24 -0.91
CA ASN A 127 -14.79 12.73 -1.22
C ASN A 127 -14.96 12.40 -2.72
N THR A 128 -13.96 11.79 -3.31
CA THR A 128 -13.99 11.36 -4.70
C THR A 128 -14.71 10.02 -4.86
N ASN A 129 -15.44 9.88 -5.95
CA ASN A 129 -16.01 8.61 -6.41
C ASN A 129 -15.13 7.92 -7.48
N SER A 130 -13.94 8.44 -7.71
CA SER A 130 -13.01 7.92 -8.71
C SER A 130 -12.59 6.48 -8.39
N THR A 131 -12.52 5.68 -9.43
CA THR A 131 -12.07 4.29 -9.37
C THR A 131 -11.00 4.07 -10.41
N GLU A 132 -9.92 3.40 -10.05
CA GLU A 132 -8.83 3.03 -10.95
C GLU A 132 -8.52 1.55 -10.81
N GLU A 133 -8.35 0.88 -11.94
CA GLU A 133 -7.89 -0.51 -12.01
C GLU A 133 -6.41 -0.55 -12.35
N PHE A 134 -5.70 -1.42 -11.66
CA PHE A 134 -4.37 -1.86 -12.04
C PHE A 134 -4.49 -3.25 -12.68
N THR A 135 -4.05 -3.39 -13.95
CA THR A 135 -4.14 -4.64 -14.69
C THR A 135 -2.80 -4.99 -15.33
N GLY A 136 -2.23 -6.13 -14.93
CA GLY A 136 -1.07 -6.74 -15.59
C GLY A 136 0.28 -6.16 -15.21
N ALA A 137 1.30 -6.66 -15.86
CA ALA A 137 2.69 -6.35 -15.66
C ALA A 137 3.04 -4.93 -16.14
N GLY A 138 2.72 -3.94 -15.33
CA GLY A 138 3.29 -2.60 -15.47
C GLY A 138 2.63 -1.67 -16.49
N GLU A 139 1.40 -1.93 -16.93
CA GLU A 139 0.99 -1.28 -18.17
C GLU A 139 -0.23 -0.38 -18.09
N THR A 140 -0.75 0.15 -17.27
CA THR A 140 -1.80 1.18 -17.31
C THR A 140 -2.79 1.11 -16.15
N THR A 141 -2.77 2.12 -15.36
CA THR A 141 -3.93 2.47 -14.54
C THR A 141 -5.05 2.87 -15.46
N LYS A 142 -6.14 2.15 -15.41
CA LYS A 142 -7.33 2.49 -16.18
C LYS A 142 -8.31 3.22 -15.26
N THR A 143 -8.55 4.48 -15.53
CA THR A 143 -9.60 5.22 -14.82
C THR A 143 -10.95 4.77 -15.35
N ILE A 144 -11.75 4.16 -14.50
CA ILE A 144 -13.15 3.89 -14.81
C ILE A 144 -13.93 5.14 -14.43
N ALA A 145 -14.36 5.89 -15.43
CA ALA A 145 -15.22 7.03 -15.19
C ALA A 145 -16.57 6.54 -14.64
N SER A 146 -16.99 7.08 -13.50
CA SER A 146 -18.36 6.88 -13.03
C SER A 146 -19.33 7.54 -14.04
N SER A 147 -20.25 6.77 -14.51
CA SER A 147 -21.44 7.27 -15.23
C SER A 147 -22.37 8.00 -14.28
#